data_9799576b0a78f1bd6142e721444be021
#
_entry.id   9799576b0a78f1bd6142e721444be021
#
_cell.length_a   1.000
_cell.length_b   1.000
_cell.length_c   1.000
_cell.angle_alpha   90.00
_cell.angle_beta   90.00
_cell.angle_gamma   90.00
#
_symmetry.space_group_name_H-M   'P 1'
#
loop_
_entity.id
_entity.type
_entity.pdbx_description
1 polymer ?
#
loop_
_entity_poly.entity_id
_entity_poly.type
_entity_poly.pdbx_seq_one_letter_code
_entity_poly.pdbx_strand_id
1 'polypeptide(L)'
;RFVSEEAAKMMDRPYDQTKTITCHLGNGGSVCAVRNGKSIDTTMGFTPLEGLVMGTRAGDVDVAAVTYILNKKSGVLGISGVSSDFRDIEEAAEHGNDRAETALDVFAYKVAKRIGAYAAAMNGVDAIVFTAGLGENSGTTRRAICDYLGFLGVHIDSYNNSLRGKALEISATDSRVRVFVIPTNEELVIARDTKELLDK
;
A
#
# COMPACT_ATOMS: atom_id res chain seq x y z
N ARG A 1 -1.26 3.44 41.54
CA ARG A 1 -0.78 3.72 42.90
C ARG A 1 -1.94 3.70 43.89
N PHE A 2 -2.93 4.61 43.78
CA PHE A 2 -4.06 4.72 44.72
C PHE A 2 -4.71 3.36 45.08
N VAL A 3 -5.13 2.58 44.06
CA VAL A 3 -5.81 1.29 44.26
C VAL A 3 -4.94 0.27 45.02
N SER A 4 -3.63 0.24 44.75
CA SER A 4 -2.71 -0.68 45.46
C SER A 4 -2.42 -0.25 46.90
N GLU A 5 -2.44 1.05 47.20
CA GLU A 5 -2.36 1.58 48.55
C GLU A 5 -3.62 1.24 49.36
N GLU A 6 -4.81 1.40 48.78
CA GLU A 6 -6.07 1.02 49.40
C GLU A 6 -6.15 -0.49 49.67
N ALA A 7 -5.69 -1.30 48.72
CA ALA A 7 -5.62 -2.76 48.92
C ALA A 7 -4.70 -3.13 50.11
N ALA A 8 -3.57 -2.45 50.27
CA ALA A 8 -2.68 -2.67 51.42
C ALA A 8 -3.36 -2.34 52.76
N LYS A 9 -4.08 -1.21 52.82
CA LYS A 9 -4.89 -0.83 53.99
C LYS A 9 -5.96 -1.87 54.30
N MET A 10 -6.68 -2.34 53.29
CA MET A 10 -7.73 -3.35 53.47
C MET A 10 -7.17 -4.72 53.94
N MET A 11 -5.91 -5.01 53.64
CA MET A 11 -5.20 -6.20 54.12
C MET A 11 -4.54 -6.02 55.48
N ASP A 12 -4.63 -4.82 56.08
CA ASP A 12 -3.92 -4.42 57.28
C ASP A 12 -2.41 -4.72 57.21
N ARG A 13 -1.80 -4.35 56.06
CA ARG A 13 -0.37 -4.56 55.81
C ARG A 13 0.34 -3.29 55.39
N PRO A 14 1.61 -3.09 55.79
CA PRO A 14 2.42 -1.99 55.32
C PRO A 14 2.56 -2.05 53.79
N TYR A 15 2.33 -0.93 53.07
CA TYR A 15 2.34 -0.87 51.62
C TYR A 15 3.68 -1.32 51.01
N ASP A 16 4.77 -1.01 51.65
CA ASP A 16 6.13 -1.40 51.29
C ASP A 16 6.47 -2.88 51.54
N GLN A 17 5.51 -3.66 52.07
CA GLN A 17 5.63 -5.11 52.29
C GLN A 17 4.59 -5.92 51.50
N THR A 18 3.92 -5.27 50.53
CA THR A 18 2.89 -5.91 49.72
C THR A 18 3.37 -6.24 48.32
N LYS A 19 2.77 -7.25 47.72
CA LYS A 19 2.84 -7.61 46.33
C LYS A 19 1.41 -7.59 45.79
N THR A 20 1.10 -6.63 44.94
CA THR A 20 -0.27 -6.38 44.44
C THR A 20 -0.27 -6.34 42.92
N ILE A 21 -1.23 -6.99 42.30
CA ILE A 21 -1.51 -6.83 40.86
C ILE A 21 -2.76 -5.97 40.75
N THR A 22 -2.66 -4.86 40.07
CA THR A 22 -3.81 -4.00 39.77
C THR A 22 -4.27 -4.22 38.33
N CYS A 23 -5.55 -4.50 38.14
CA CYS A 23 -6.19 -4.70 36.85
C CYS A 23 -7.15 -3.53 36.62
N HIS A 24 -6.78 -2.63 35.73
CA HIS A 24 -7.66 -1.58 35.26
C HIS A 24 -8.33 -2.08 33.97
N LEU A 25 -9.62 -2.41 34.06
CA LEU A 25 -10.37 -3.08 32.98
C LEU A 25 -11.56 -2.22 32.57
N GLY A 26 -11.32 -1.31 31.64
CA GLY A 26 -12.34 -0.48 30.98
C GLY A 26 -12.28 -0.69 29.48
N ASN A 27 -12.78 0.29 28.70
CA ASN A 27 -12.63 0.29 27.24
C ASN A 27 -11.14 0.33 26.81
N GLY A 28 -10.29 1.00 27.60
CA GLY A 28 -8.86 0.75 27.65
C GLY A 28 -8.54 -0.13 28.85
N GLY A 29 -7.51 -0.97 28.76
CA GLY A 29 -7.15 -1.90 29.82
C GLY A 29 -5.65 -1.94 30.08
N SER A 30 -5.28 -2.16 31.36
CA SER A 30 -3.89 -2.42 31.74
C SER A 30 -3.82 -3.26 33.00
N VAL A 31 -2.75 -4.03 33.10
CA VAL A 31 -2.40 -4.75 34.32
C VAL A 31 -1.02 -4.25 34.78
N CYS A 32 -0.87 -4.04 36.07
CA CYS A 32 0.39 -3.58 36.64
C CYS A 32 0.76 -4.40 37.88
N ALA A 33 1.99 -4.86 37.92
CA ALA A 33 2.58 -5.52 39.08
C ALA A 33 3.26 -4.50 39.98
N VAL A 34 2.80 -4.44 41.23
CA VAL A 34 3.34 -3.54 42.26
C VAL A 34 3.96 -4.38 43.37
N ARG A 35 5.22 -4.17 43.63
CA ARG A 35 5.96 -4.81 44.71
C ARG A 35 6.60 -3.77 45.61
N ASN A 36 6.32 -3.87 46.92
CA ASN A 36 6.86 -2.96 47.94
C ASN A 36 6.61 -1.48 47.57
N GLY A 37 5.39 -1.17 47.14
CA GLY A 37 4.97 0.17 46.78
C GLY A 37 5.48 0.71 45.44
N LYS A 38 6.22 -0.10 44.68
CA LYS A 38 6.79 0.30 43.37
C LYS A 38 6.23 -0.57 42.25
N SER A 39 5.83 0.04 41.14
CA SER A 39 5.53 -0.67 39.92
C SER A 39 6.81 -1.33 39.39
N ILE A 40 6.77 -2.64 39.18
CA ILE A 40 7.89 -3.43 38.65
C ILE A 40 7.64 -3.91 37.24
N ASP A 41 6.38 -3.93 36.82
CA ASP A 41 5.98 -4.32 35.47
C ASP A 41 4.58 -3.78 35.13
N THR A 42 4.32 -3.58 33.88
CA THR A 42 3.02 -3.16 33.35
C THR A 42 2.83 -3.68 31.94
N THR A 43 1.57 -3.90 31.54
CA THR A 43 1.24 -4.37 30.19
C THR A 43 1.32 -3.29 29.12
N MET A 44 1.35 -2.02 29.46
CA MET A 44 1.51 -0.93 28.51
C MET A 44 2.99 -0.68 28.21
N GLY A 45 3.34 -0.54 26.91
CA GLY A 45 4.68 -0.23 26.47
C GLY A 45 4.92 1.26 26.23
N PHE A 46 5.62 1.60 25.16
CA PHE A 46 5.89 2.99 24.80
C PHE A 46 4.61 3.81 24.58
N THR A 47 3.56 3.16 24.07
CA THR A 47 2.22 3.73 23.96
C THR A 47 1.19 2.81 24.63
N PRO A 48 -0.03 3.30 24.92
CA PRO A 48 -1.09 2.48 25.50
C PRO A 48 -1.76 1.54 24.48
N LEU A 49 -1.04 1.14 23.41
CA LEU A 49 -1.47 0.17 22.43
C LEU A 49 -1.07 -1.27 22.80
N GLU A 50 0.16 -1.43 23.30
CA GLU A 50 0.77 -2.71 23.71
C GLU A 50 0.04 -3.30 24.91
N GLY A 51 0.12 -4.61 25.08
CA GLY A 51 -0.40 -5.34 26.22
C GLY A 51 -1.73 -6.04 25.93
N LEU A 52 -2.75 -5.72 26.71
CA LEU A 52 -4.05 -6.39 26.61
C LEU A 52 -4.79 -6.06 25.32
N VAL A 53 -5.56 -7.02 24.81
CA VAL A 53 -6.63 -6.74 23.86
C VAL A 53 -7.66 -5.85 24.55
N MET A 54 -8.06 -4.75 23.90
CA MET A 54 -8.97 -3.74 24.44
C MET A 54 -10.16 -3.51 23.51
N GLY A 55 -11.04 -2.58 23.82
CA GLY A 55 -12.24 -2.31 23.01
C GLY A 55 -11.95 -2.01 21.54
N THR A 56 -10.88 -1.27 21.24
CA THR A 56 -10.47 -0.91 19.87
C THR A 56 -8.99 -1.14 19.59
N ARG A 57 -8.19 -1.47 20.59
CA ARG A 57 -6.74 -1.68 20.46
C ARG A 57 -6.41 -3.16 20.47
N ALA A 58 -5.53 -3.55 19.58
CA ALA A 58 -5.14 -4.95 19.38
C ALA A 58 -4.37 -5.56 20.57
N GLY A 59 -3.71 -4.74 21.40
CA GLY A 59 -2.75 -5.24 22.38
C GLY A 59 -1.42 -5.62 21.73
N ASP A 60 -0.79 -6.67 22.21
CA ASP A 60 0.45 -7.20 21.67
C ASP A 60 0.23 -7.70 20.24
N VAL A 61 1.03 -7.18 19.30
CA VAL A 61 0.98 -7.54 17.87
C VAL A 61 2.39 -7.82 17.37
N ASP A 62 2.55 -8.93 16.69
CA ASP A 62 3.76 -9.20 15.94
C ASP A 62 3.86 -8.25 14.73
N VAL A 63 4.89 -7.41 14.71
CA VAL A 63 5.17 -6.48 13.59
C VAL A 63 5.33 -7.21 12.25
N ALA A 64 5.82 -8.44 12.26
CA ALA A 64 5.94 -9.25 11.06
C ALA A 64 4.56 -9.58 10.45
N ALA A 65 3.53 -9.76 11.28
CA ALA A 65 2.15 -9.98 10.80
C ALA A 65 1.61 -8.74 10.08
N VAL A 66 1.85 -7.53 10.60
CA VAL A 66 1.48 -6.26 9.96
C VAL A 66 2.21 -6.13 8.61
N THR A 67 3.51 -6.37 8.61
CA THR A 67 4.34 -6.34 7.39
C THR A 67 3.86 -7.35 6.36
N TYR A 68 3.49 -8.56 6.76
CA TYR A 68 2.93 -9.58 5.88
C TYR A 68 1.63 -9.12 5.22
N ILE A 69 0.69 -8.55 6.00
CA ILE A 69 -0.58 -8.04 5.46
C ILE A 69 -0.32 -6.95 4.42
N LEU A 70 0.54 -5.98 4.74
CA LEU A 70 0.83 -4.85 3.86
C LEU A 70 1.52 -5.30 2.55
N ASN A 71 2.40 -6.29 2.59
CA ASN A 71 3.15 -6.74 1.42
C ASN A 71 2.48 -7.87 0.63
N LYS A 72 1.61 -8.68 1.24
CA LYS A 72 1.08 -9.91 0.64
C LYS A 72 -0.44 -9.99 0.53
N LYS A 73 -1.18 -9.15 1.27
CA LYS A 73 -2.64 -9.20 1.36
C LYS A 73 -3.32 -7.86 1.07
N SER A 74 -2.56 -6.88 0.60
CA SER A 74 -3.03 -5.53 0.27
C SER A 74 -3.01 -5.29 -1.25
N GLY A 75 -2.94 -4.04 -1.67
CA GLY A 75 -2.91 -3.65 -3.08
C GLY A 75 -4.22 -3.97 -3.79
N VAL A 76 -4.14 -4.25 -5.08
CA VAL A 76 -5.34 -4.59 -5.89
C VAL A 76 -5.99 -5.90 -5.43
N LEU A 77 -5.21 -6.86 -4.91
CA LEU A 77 -5.73 -8.06 -4.26
C LEU A 77 -6.61 -7.70 -3.05
N GLY A 78 -6.14 -6.83 -2.17
CA GLY A 78 -6.89 -6.41 -0.98
C GLY A 78 -8.17 -5.63 -1.32
N ILE A 79 -8.13 -4.81 -2.36
CA ILE A 79 -9.29 -4.03 -2.81
C ILE A 79 -10.30 -4.94 -3.52
N SER A 80 -9.88 -5.69 -4.53
CA SER A 80 -10.76 -6.54 -5.32
C SER A 80 -11.26 -7.76 -4.54
N GLY A 81 -10.40 -8.35 -3.70
CA GLY A 81 -10.65 -9.64 -3.08
C GLY A 81 -10.61 -10.81 -4.07
N VAL A 82 -10.14 -10.60 -5.31
CA VAL A 82 -10.10 -11.59 -6.39
C VAL A 82 -8.69 -12.15 -6.53
N SER A 83 -7.75 -11.34 -7.02
CA SER A 83 -6.41 -11.78 -7.38
C SER A 83 -5.41 -10.61 -7.28
N SER A 84 -4.12 -10.94 -7.28
CA SER A 84 -3.05 -9.97 -7.54
C SER A 84 -2.72 -9.85 -9.04
N ASP A 85 -3.24 -10.73 -9.87
CA ASP A 85 -3.12 -10.68 -11.33
C ASP A 85 -4.21 -9.78 -11.92
N PHE A 86 -3.78 -8.77 -12.66
CA PHE A 86 -4.72 -7.82 -13.25
C PHE A 86 -5.64 -8.46 -14.30
N ARG A 87 -5.23 -9.54 -14.95
CA ARG A 87 -6.07 -10.26 -15.93
C ARG A 87 -7.31 -10.84 -15.25
N ASP A 88 -7.13 -11.47 -14.09
CA ASP A 88 -8.23 -12.02 -13.32
C ASP A 88 -9.17 -10.92 -12.80
N ILE A 89 -8.61 -9.74 -12.47
CA ILE A 89 -9.37 -8.59 -11.99
C ILE A 89 -10.16 -7.94 -13.14
N GLU A 90 -9.55 -7.79 -14.33
CA GLU A 90 -10.22 -7.29 -15.54
C GLU A 90 -11.37 -8.21 -15.92
N GLU A 91 -11.15 -9.53 -15.95
CA GLU A 91 -12.20 -10.52 -16.23
C GLU A 91 -13.33 -10.47 -15.19
N ALA A 92 -13.00 -10.36 -13.90
CA ALA A 92 -14.01 -10.25 -12.85
C ALA A 92 -14.84 -8.96 -12.97
N ALA A 93 -14.22 -7.83 -13.34
CA ALA A 93 -14.91 -6.56 -13.58
C ALA A 93 -15.86 -6.66 -14.80
N GLU A 94 -15.43 -7.29 -15.89
CA GLU A 94 -16.27 -7.54 -17.09
C GLU A 94 -17.50 -8.40 -16.74
N HIS A 95 -17.40 -9.25 -15.74
CA HIS A 95 -18.52 -10.06 -15.23
C HIS A 95 -19.34 -9.36 -14.12
N GLY A 96 -19.13 -8.05 -13.90
CA GLY A 96 -19.93 -7.22 -12.99
C GLY A 96 -19.50 -7.31 -11.52
N ASN A 97 -18.23 -7.57 -11.24
CA ASN A 97 -17.70 -7.52 -9.87
C ASN A 97 -17.30 -6.08 -9.52
N ASP A 98 -18.15 -5.38 -8.75
CA ASP A 98 -17.97 -3.99 -8.34
C ASP A 98 -16.63 -3.72 -7.63
N ARG A 99 -16.13 -4.68 -6.85
CA ARG A 99 -14.84 -4.53 -6.15
C ARG A 99 -13.66 -4.64 -7.10
N ALA A 100 -13.77 -5.49 -8.12
CA ALA A 100 -12.76 -5.60 -9.17
C ALA A 100 -12.70 -4.30 -9.99
N GLU A 101 -13.86 -3.77 -10.38
CA GLU A 101 -13.97 -2.46 -11.05
C GLU A 101 -13.35 -1.34 -10.20
N THR A 102 -13.73 -1.26 -8.91
CA THR A 102 -13.15 -0.29 -7.96
C THR A 102 -11.62 -0.44 -7.88
N ALA A 103 -11.08 -1.65 -7.88
CA ALA A 103 -9.64 -1.88 -7.81
C ALA A 103 -8.90 -1.34 -9.05
N LEU A 104 -9.47 -1.54 -10.24
CA LEU A 104 -8.94 -1.00 -11.50
C LEU A 104 -9.00 0.53 -11.52
N ASP A 105 -10.11 1.12 -11.09
CA ASP A 105 -10.27 2.57 -11.02
C ASP A 105 -9.29 3.22 -10.04
N VAL A 106 -9.16 2.66 -8.84
CA VAL A 106 -8.17 3.13 -7.85
C VAL A 106 -6.77 3.04 -8.40
N PHE A 107 -6.43 1.96 -9.11
CA PHE A 107 -5.11 1.81 -9.73
C PHE A 107 -4.87 2.89 -10.78
N ALA A 108 -5.78 3.04 -11.76
CA ALA A 108 -5.67 4.03 -12.82
C ALA A 108 -5.56 5.46 -12.27
N TYR A 109 -6.42 5.81 -11.31
CA TYR A 109 -6.40 7.11 -10.64
C TYR A 109 -5.05 7.36 -9.92
N LYS A 110 -4.53 6.37 -9.20
CA LYS A 110 -3.25 6.51 -8.48
C LYS A 110 -2.07 6.71 -9.43
N VAL A 111 -2.05 6.01 -10.56
CA VAL A 111 -1.02 6.17 -11.59
C VAL A 111 -1.12 7.57 -12.21
N ALA A 112 -2.31 7.98 -12.64
CA ALA A 112 -2.54 9.29 -13.24
C ALA A 112 -2.14 10.44 -12.30
N LYS A 113 -2.48 10.35 -11.01
CA LYS A 113 -2.03 11.33 -9.99
C LYS A 113 -0.51 11.44 -9.93
N ARG A 114 0.23 10.34 -10.01
CA ARG A 114 1.68 10.37 -10.00
C ARG A 114 2.25 10.99 -11.25
N ILE A 115 1.69 10.68 -12.42
CA ILE A 115 2.07 11.32 -13.68
C ILE A 115 1.85 12.83 -13.59
N GLY A 116 0.68 13.29 -13.12
CA GLY A 116 0.39 14.69 -12.94
C GLY A 116 1.35 15.40 -11.95
N ALA A 117 1.68 14.74 -10.84
CA ALA A 117 2.65 15.27 -9.89
C ALA A 117 4.06 15.41 -10.49
N TYR A 118 4.49 14.44 -11.28
CA TYR A 118 5.79 14.50 -11.96
C TYR A 118 5.81 15.51 -13.10
N ALA A 119 4.72 15.65 -13.85
CA ALA A 119 4.59 16.73 -14.84
C ALA A 119 4.72 18.10 -14.18
N ALA A 120 4.11 18.30 -13.00
CA ALA A 120 4.28 19.54 -12.24
C ALA A 120 5.72 19.74 -11.76
N ALA A 121 6.37 18.70 -11.23
CA ALA A 121 7.76 18.77 -10.76
C ALA A 121 8.77 19.10 -11.88
N MET A 122 8.50 18.61 -13.11
CA MET A 122 9.35 18.87 -14.29
C MET A 122 8.96 20.14 -15.05
N ASN A 123 7.90 20.82 -14.64
CA ASN A 123 7.29 21.94 -15.36
C ASN A 123 6.87 21.56 -16.81
N GLY A 124 6.31 20.38 -16.97
CA GLY A 124 5.84 19.83 -18.24
C GLY A 124 6.22 18.35 -18.40
N VAL A 125 5.72 17.76 -19.48
CA VAL A 125 6.04 16.40 -19.90
C VAL A 125 5.95 16.30 -21.42
N ASP A 126 6.95 15.69 -22.04
CA ASP A 126 7.00 15.51 -23.49
C ASP A 126 6.38 14.17 -23.91
N ALA A 127 6.62 13.13 -23.11
CA ALA A 127 6.17 11.79 -23.41
C ALA A 127 5.80 11.00 -22.15
N ILE A 128 4.82 10.11 -22.29
CA ILE A 128 4.44 9.07 -21.31
C ILE A 128 4.71 7.72 -21.94
N VAL A 129 5.41 6.84 -21.24
CA VAL A 129 5.76 5.50 -21.71
C VAL A 129 5.14 4.45 -20.84
N PHE A 130 4.35 3.57 -21.43
CA PHE A 130 3.84 2.36 -20.78
C PHE A 130 4.73 1.17 -21.13
N THR A 131 5.05 0.36 -20.14
CA THR A 131 5.94 -0.80 -20.26
C THR A 131 5.56 -1.88 -19.25
N ALA A 132 6.22 -3.01 -19.30
CA ALA A 132 5.95 -4.20 -18.48
C ALA A 132 4.55 -4.80 -18.70
N GLY A 133 4.28 -5.94 -18.04
CA GLY A 133 3.13 -6.78 -18.35
C GLY A 133 1.80 -6.07 -18.53
N LEU A 134 1.38 -5.27 -17.55
CA LEU A 134 0.12 -4.53 -17.62
C LEU A 134 0.20 -3.35 -18.61
N GLY A 135 1.29 -2.57 -18.55
CA GLY A 135 1.49 -1.43 -19.44
C GLY A 135 1.53 -1.82 -20.92
N GLU A 136 2.11 -2.97 -21.24
CA GLU A 136 2.22 -3.48 -22.61
C GLU A 136 0.92 -4.14 -23.12
N ASN A 137 0.19 -4.85 -22.25
CA ASN A 137 -0.87 -5.75 -22.67
C ASN A 137 -2.30 -5.26 -22.41
N SER A 138 -2.53 -4.30 -21.49
CA SER A 138 -3.87 -3.78 -21.22
C SER A 138 -4.10 -2.41 -21.84
N GLY A 139 -4.78 -2.39 -22.97
CA GLY A 139 -5.27 -1.16 -23.62
C GLY A 139 -6.32 -0.44 -22.75
N THR A 140 -7.12 -1.20 -22.04
CA THR A 140 -8.16 -0.70 -21.11
C THR A 140 -7.54 0.09 -19.98
N THR A 141 -6.54 -0.47 -19.31
CA THR A 141 -5.82 0.21 -18.22
C THR A 141 -5.10 1.47 -18.73
N ARG A 142 -4.42 1.41 -19.90
CA ARG A 142 -3.78 2.60 -20.47
C ARG A 142 -4.79 3.71 -20.77
N ARG A 143 -5.95 3.35 -21.34
CA ARG A 143 -7.06 4.27 -21.58
C ARG A 143 -7.53 4.92 -20.30
N ALA A 144 -7.87 4.14 -19.29
CA ALA A 144 -8.35 4.63 -18.00
C ALA A 144 -7.37 5.61 -17.33
N ILE A 145 -6.05 5.35 -17.44
CA ILE A 145 -5.02 6.28 -16.92
C ILE A 145 -4.99 7.57 -17.74
N CYS A 146 -4.98 7.47 -19.08
CA CYS A 146 -4.86 8.65 -19.97
C CYS A 146 -6.09 9.55 -19.92
N ASP A 147 -7.27 9.01 -19.65
CA ASP A 147 -8.52 9.79 -19.53
C ASP A 147 -8.45 10.81 -18.37
N TYR A 148 -7.67 10.57 -17.34
CA TYR A 148 -7.37 11.54 -16.27
C TYR A 148 -6.38 12.64 -16.69
N LEU A 149 -5.66 12.47 -17.80
CA LEU A 149 -4.53 13.34 -18.20
C LEU A 149 -4.89 14.34 -19.30
N GLY A 150 -6.19 14.49 -19.61
CA GLY A 150 -6.67 15.45 -20.61
C GLY A 150 -6.21 16.88 -20.35
N PHE A 151 -6.03 17.29 -19.09
CA PHE A 151 -5.50 18.62 -18.73
C PHE A 151 -4.05 18.86 -19.20
N LEU A 152 -3.27 17.81 -19.44
CA LEU A 152 -1.95 17.87 -20.07
C LEU A 152 -2.03 17.87 -21.60
N GLY A 153 -3.21 17.68 -22.17
CA GLY A 153 -3.42 17.51 -23.60
C GLY A 153 -3.06 16.11 -24.09
N VAL A 154 -3.21 15.11 -23.25
CA VAL A 154 -3.04 13.68 -23.62
C VAL A 154 -4.29 13.20 -24.31
N HIS A 155 -4.14 12.77 -25.57
CA HIS A 155 -5.18 12.05 -26.32
C HIS A 155 -4.58 10.77 -26.89
N ILE A 156 -5.29 9.64 -26.78
CA ILE A 156 -4.80 8.36 -27.33
C ILE A 156 -5.67 7.86 -28.48
N ASP A 157 -4.99 7.32 -29.51
CA ASP A 157 -5.62 6.66 -30.64
C ASP A 157 -6.12 5.28 -30.21
N SER A 158 -7.41 5.01 -30.41
CA SER A 158 -8.05 3.76 -29.97
C SER A 158 -7.54 2.53 -30.69
N TYR A 159 -7.24 2.66 -32.00
CA TYR A 159 -6.73 1.55 -32.81
C TYR A 159 -5.30 1.19 -32.37
N ASN A 160 -4.41 2.18 -32.34
CA ASN A 160 -3.03 1.96 -31.89
C ASN A 160 -2.95 1.43 -30.47
N ASN A 161 -3.80 1.94 -29.57
CA ASN A 161 -3.87 1.46 -28.19
C ASN A 161 -4.34 0.00 -28.05
N SER A 162 -5.03 -0.54 -29.04
CA SER A 162 -5.45 -1.96 -29.05
C SER A 162 -4.35 -2.93 -29.48
N LEU A 163 -3.29 -2.44 -30.11
CA LEU A 163 -2.20 -3.27 -30.61
C LEU A 163 -1.27 -3.70 -29.47
N ARG A 164 -0.63 -4.87 -29.63
CA ARG A 164 0.25 -5.50 -28.65
C ARG A 164 1.53 -6.02 -29.30
N GLY A 165 2.54 -6.32 -28.48
CA GLY A 165 3.73 -7.08 -28.86
C GLY A 165 4.81 -6.31 -29.63
N LYS A 166 4.72 -4.99 -29.74
CA LYS A 166 5.73 -4.15 -30.37
C LYS A 166 5.82 -2.75 -29.75
N ALA A 167 6.97 -2.12 -29.93
CA ALA A 167 7.11 -0.70 -29.60
C ALA A 167 6.23 0.13 -30.54
N LEU A 168 5.38 0.99 -30.00
CA LEU A 168 4.37 1.73 -30.76
C LEU A 168 4.04 3.04 -30.07
N GLU A 169 3.84 4.08 -30.85
CA GLU A 169 3.18 5.30 -30.41
C GLU A 169 1.66 5.10 -30.47
N ILE A 170 1.01 5.41 -29.35
CA ILE A 170 -0.45 5.28 -29.18
C ILE A 170 -1.14 6.63 -29.00
N SER A 171 -0.41 7.74 -29.07
CA SER A 171 -1.02 9.08 -29.05
C SER A 171 -1.79 9.36 -30.33
N ALA A 172 -2.90 10.08 -30.22
CA ALA A 172 -3.61 10.65 -31.38
C ALA A 172 -2.79 11.82 -31.95
N THR A 173 -3.07 12.17 -33.21
CA THR A 173 -2.32 13.23 -33.93
C THR A 173 -2.47 14.62 -33.34
N ASP A 174 -3.51 14.87 -32.56
CA ASP A 174 -3.80 16.11 -31.85
C ASP A 174 -3.30 16.09 -30.39
N SER A 175 -2.68 15.01 -29.96
CA SER A 175 -2.12 14.91 -28.61
C SER A 175 -0.90 15.81 -28.45
N ARG A 176 -0.89 16.64 -27.42
CA ARG A 176 0.24 17.51 -27.06
C ARG A 176 1.38 16.73 -26.42
N VAL A 177 1.05 15.70 -25.66
CA VAL A 177 2.00 14.81 -25.01
C VAL A 177 1.98 13.48 -25.75
N ARG A 178 3.13 13.00 -26.17
CA ARG A 178 3.26 11.72 -26.87
C ARG A 178 3.09 10.57 -25.90
N VAL A 179 2.43 9.51 -26.32
CA VAL A 179 2.22 8.32 -25.49
C VAL A 179 2.73 7.08 -26.24
N PHE A 180 3.59 6.33 -25.59
CA PHE A 180 4.22 5.14 -26.16
C PHE A 180 3.93 3.89 -25.34
N VAL A 181 3.88 2.76 -26.04
CA VAL A 181 4.05 1.43 -25.46
C VAL A 181 5.41 0.92 -25.90
N ILE A 182 6.29 0.62 -24.98
CA ILE A 182 7.63 0.11 -25.28
C ILE A 182 7.86 -1.15 -24.43
N PRO A 183 7.96 -2.34 -25.07
CA PRO A 183 8.28 -3.56 -24.36
C PRO A 183 9.63 -3.49 -23.64
N THR A 184 9.68 -4.01 -22.44
CA THR A 184 10.93 -4.19 -21.70
C THR A 184 11.80 -5.23 -22.42
N ASN A 185 13.10 -4.94 -22.51
CA ASN A 185 14.10 -5.87 -23.04
C ASN A 185 15.36 -5.82 -22.17
N GLU A 186 15.23 -6.39 -20.97
CA GLU A 186 16.31 -6.39 -19.98
C GLU A 186 17.53 -7.19 -20.45
N GLU A 187 17.30 -8.29 -21.17
CA GLU A 187 18.39 -9.13 -21.72
C GLU A 187 19.26 -8.35 -22.72
N LEU A 188 18.63 -7.54 -23.59
CA LEU A 188 19.37 -6.71 -24.54
C LEU A 188 20.18 -5.62 -23.83
N VAL A 189 19.65 -5.03 -22.75
CA VAL A 189 20.38 -4.03 -21.96
C VAL A 189 21.60 -4.68 -21.33
N ILE A 190 21.44 -5.81 -20.65
CA ILE A 190 22.55 -6.57 -20.05
C ILE A 190 23.61 -6.91 -21.10
N ALA A 191 23.19 -7.40 -22.27
CA ALA A 191 24.13 -7.74 -23.35
C ALA A 191 24.90 -6.52 -23.85
N ARG A 192 24.26 -5.37 -24.02
CA ARG A 192 24.91 -4.11 -24.42
C ARG A 192 25.90 -3.60 -23.39
N ASP A 193 25.48 -3.56 -22.11
CA ASP A 193 26.33 -3.11 -21.02
C ASP A 193 27.55 -4.01 -20.84
N THR A 194 27.35 -5.33 -20.95
CA THR A 194 28.46 -6.30 -20.93
C THR A 194 29.45 -6.05 -22.07
N LYS A 195 28.95 -5.84 -23.29
CA LYS A 195 29.79 -5.53 -24.43
C LYS A 195 30.58 -4.24 -24.24
N GLU A 196 29.91 -3.17 -23.77
CA GLU A 196 30.59 -1.89 -23.53
C GLU A 196 31.69 -1.99 -22.45
N LEU A 197 31.54 -2.86 -21.47
CA LEU A 197 32.56 -3.11 -20.44
C LEU A 197 33.73 -3.90 -20.98
N LEU A 198 33.50 -4.79 -21.96
CA LEU A 198 34.57 -5.59 -22.57
C LEU A 198 35.34 -4.80 -23.65
N ASP A 199 34.74 -3.78 -24.24
CA ASP A 199 35.33 -2.94 -25.28
C ASP A 199 36.16 -1.77 -24.67
N LYS A 200 36.21 -1.62 -23.34
CA LYS A 200 37.05 -0.66 -22.57
C LYS A 200 38.34 -1.29 -22.11
#